data_ef7b1945266de5927f4210bfdb05acdd
#
_entry.id   ef7b1945266de5927f4210bfdb05acdd
#
_cell.length_a   1.000
_cell.length_b   1.000
_cell.length_c   1.000
_cell.angle_alpha   90.00
_cell.angle_beta   90.00
_cell.angle_gamma   90.00
#
_symmetry.space_group_name_H-M   'P 1'
#
loop_
_entity.id
_entity.type
_entity.pdbx_description
1 polymer ?
#
loop_
_entity_poly.entity_id
_entity_poly.type
_entity_poly.pdbx_seq_one_letter_code
_entity_poly.pdbx_strand_id
1 'polypeptide(L)'
;VTDIYKMCGILAFFGEGVDVSSYLLSHRGPDDYETKTMGKCRMDYYRLCINDLTKAGMQPFIHDGRMLICNGEIYNHNKFRTGSEKSQSDCEVLLPLIKSFGMVKAMEMINGDFAIIYSDGKRIMAARDPVGVRPLFYTRYADGSIAFSSEVKALRFLNSKIDIFPPGHIYDSYIDDFVCYHTGYWNVHKYIETPNVRDQIRDVFETAVHDRIATTDREIGFLLSGGLDSSLIASIASQKIGKIKTFSIGLEGSPDLKAARKVADYLNTDHTEVKFTISDGIAHLGDVIFSLESYDTTTVRASTPMWLLCKYIKEHTDCRYIFSGEGSDEILGGYLYFHNAPSVDEFAYENMRRLRLIHQFDGLRADRCAGAHGLDLVVPFLDKQFIDTCMTINQNLKIDPIEKRILREAFMGYLPDEILWRQKDGMSDAVGTNWVDEIKAYAERDVTDKVYRDTKSRSRGHNIPITKEEALYRNIFWKFYGEECDHLITEIWRPKWTKVRDPSARLLIEKNHT
;
A
#
# COMPACT_ATOMS: atom_id res chain seq x y z
N VAL A 1 11.78 27.25 -1.75
CA VAL A 1 11.79 25.90 -1.13
C VAL A 1 10.52 25.82 -0.35
N THR A 2 9.48 25.31 -0.97
CA THR A 2 8.15 25.11 -0.37
C THR A 2 8.16 23.86 0.50
N ASP A 3 7.52 23.93 1.66
CA ASP A 3 7.34 22.85 2.64
C ASP A 3 6.77 21.60 1.97
N ILE A 4 7.58 20.54 1.89
CA ILE A 4 7.24 19.27 1.27
C ILE A 4 6.96 18.23 2.38
N TYR A 5 5.93 17.52 2.29
CA TYR A 5 4.96 16.73 3.08
C TYR A 5 5.33 15.22 3.26
N LYS A 6 4.67 14.32 3.95
CA LYS A 6 4.78 13.94 5.39
C LYS A 6 3.96 12.69 5.76
N MET A 7 4.55 11.48 5.91
CA MET A 7 4.13 10.22 6.55
C MET A 7 5.32 9.66 7.35
N CYS A 8 5.14 8.74 8.35
CA CYS A 8 6.30 8.20 9.07
C CYS A 8 7.36 7.65 8.12
N GLY A 9 8.61 8.08 8.32
CA GLY A 9 9.77 7.65 7.56
C GLY A 9 10.83 7.10 8.48
N ILE A 10 11.35 5.90 8.18
CA ILE A 10 12.43 5.28 8.93
C ILE A 10 13.67 5.11 8.05
N LEU A 11 14.82 5.38 8.65
CA LEU A 11 16.12 5.06 8.12
C LEU A 11 16.97 4.48 9.24
N ALA A 12 17.65 3.36 9.00
CA ALA A 12 18.58 2.80 9.95
C ALA A 12 19.87 2.38 9.25
N PHE A 13 21.00 2.59 9.92
CA PHE A 13 22.29 2.14 9.48
C PHE A 13 22.97 1.33 10.60
N PHE A 14 23.57 0.21 10.24
CA PHE A 14 24.34 -0.63 11.14
C PHE A 14 25.72 -0.90 10.56
N GLY A 15 26.75 -0.31 11.16
CA GLY A 15 28.14 -0.37 10.67
C GLY A 15 28.97 0.81 11.16
N GLU A 16 30.13 1.04 10.53
CA GLU A 16 31.02 2.17 10.83
C GLU A 16 31.12 3.10 9.62
N GLY A 17 31.01 4.41 9.84
CA GLY A 17 31.54 5.44 8.94
C GLY A 17 30.68 5.88 7.75
N VAL A 18 29.36 5.59 7.68
CA VAL A 18 28.52 6.11 6.60
C VAL A 18 27.61 7.24 7.08
N ASP A 19 27.73 8.41 6.45
CA ASP A 19 26.77 9.49 6.63
C ASP A 19 25.58 9.26 5.68
N VAL A 20 24.41 9.02 6.25
CA VAL A 20 23.18 8.70 5.53
C VAL A 20 22.30 9.95 5.49
N SER A 21 21.91 10.37 4.31
CA SER A 21 21.07 11.56 4.12
C SER A 21 19.59 11.21 4.32
N SER A 22 19.12 11.35 5.56
CA SER A 22 17.74 11.02 5.93
C SER A 22 16.71 12.07 5.49
N TYR A 23 17.13 13.31 5.17
CA TYR A 23 16.21 14.43 4.86
C TYR A 23 15.24 14.12 3.71
N LEU A 24 15.58 13.18 2.82
CA LEU A 24 14.72 12.75 1.72
C LEU A 24 13.46 11.99 2.18
N LEU A 25 13.38 11.64 3.48
CA LEU A 25 12.20 11.04 4.10
C LEU A 25 11.34 12.08 4.85
N SER A 26 11.76 13.34 4.89
CA SER A 26 11.05 14.39 5.63
C SER A 26 9.61 14.61 5.16
N HIS A 27 9.32 14.32 3.87
CA HIS A 27 7.96 14.33 3.33
C HIS A 27 7.06 13.28 3.98
N ARG A 28 7.60 12.20 4.55
CA ARG A 28 6.82 11.16 5.23
C ARG A 28 6.47 11.56 6.68
N GLY A 29 7.34 12.22 7.42
CA GLY A 29 7.10 12.53 8.81
C GLY A 29 7.33 13.99 9.17
N PRO A 30 6.27 14.75 9.35
CA PRO A 30 6.31 16.20 9.44
C PRO A 30 6.33 16.81 10.81
N ASP A 31 5.72 16.02 11.65
CA ASP A 31 5.33 16.58 12.94
C ASP A 31 6.58 16.68 13.81
N ASP A 32 7.53 15.74 13.64
CA ASP A 32 8.78 15.74 14.40
C ASP A 32 9.88 14.87 13.74
N TYR A 33 11.13 15.04 14.15
CA TYR A 33 12.28 14.26 13.69
C TYR A 33 13.22 13.99 14.86
N GLU A 34 13.71 12.75 14.94
CA GLU A 34 14.75 12.37 15.91
C GLU A 34 15.74 11.37 15.32
N THR A 35 17.01 11.49 15.72
CA THR A 35 18.06 10.53 15.44
C THR A 35 18.71 10.05 16.75
N LYS A 36 18.97 8.75 16.84
CA LYS A 36 19.68 8.14 17.97
C LYS A 36 20.71 7.14 17.47
N THR A 37 21.81 7.05 18.21
CA THR A 37 22.85 6.06 17.96
C THR A 37 23.06 5.20 19.20
N MET A 38 23.13 3.89 19.01
CA MET A 38 23.45 2.91 20.04
C MET A 38 24.43 1.87 19.50
N GLY A 39 25.66 1.85 20.00
CA GLY A 39 26.72 1.01 19.47
C GLY A 39 26.97 1.30 17.98
N LYS A 40 26.87 0.27 17.13
CA LYS A 40 27.02 0.40 15.69
C LYS A 40 25.73 0.79 14.96
N CYS A 41 24.61 0.94 15.67
CA CYS A 41 23.31 1.22 15.07
C CYS A 41 22.94 2.69 15.21
N ARG A 42 22.69 3.36 14.09
CA ARG A 42 22.03 4.66 14.01
C ARG A 42 20.62 4.46 13.47
N MET A 43 19.61 5.11 14.08
CA MET A 43 18.23 5.15 13.64
C MET A 43 17.75 6.60 13.52
N ASP A 44 17.17 6.93 12.38
CA ASP A 44 16.55 8.21 12.08
C ASP A 44 15.02 7.97 11.92
N TYR A 45 14.22 8.78 12.58
CA TYR A 45 12.78 8.69 12.55
C TYR A 45 12.14 10.03 12.23
N TYR A 46 11.38 10.07 11.17
CA TYR A 46 10.48 11.15 10.79
C TYR A 46 9.08 10.78 11.21
N ARG A 47 8.45 11.57 12.05
CA ARG A 47 7.17 11.26 12.68
C ARG A 47 6.00 11.92 11.97
N LEU A 48 4.99 11.14 11.60
CA LEU A 48 3.61 11.56 11.48
C LEU A 48 2.87 11.08 12.73
N CYS A 49 2.35 11.99 13.52
CA CYS A 49 1.60 11.63 14.73
C CYS A 49 0.21 11.13 14.35
N ILE A 50 -0.02 9.83 14.39
CA ILE A 50 -1.33 9.20 14.18
C ILE A 50 -1.94 8.82 15.52
N ASN A 51 -1.17 8.18 16.37
CA ASN A 51 -1.50 7.77 17.72
C ASN A 51 -0.54 8.47 18.71
N ASP A 52 -1.02 8.85 19.89
CA ASP A 52 -0.29 9.68 20.87
C ASP A 52 0.29 10.96 20.25
N LEU A 53 -0.52 12.01 20.15
CA LEU A 53 -0.11 13.29 19.54
C LEU A 53 0.94 14.07 20.37
N THR A 54 1.35 13.54 21.53
CA THR A 54 2.36 14.14 22.40
C THR A 54 3.78 13.76 21.99
N LYS A 55 4.78 14.46 22.56
CA LYS A 55 6.20 14.10 22.36
C LYS A 55 6.58 12.75 22.97
N ALA A 56 5.78 12.19 23.88
CA ALA A 56 6.05 10.88 24.47
C ALA A 56 6.03 9.74 23.45
N GLY A 57 5.19 9.84 22.42
CA GLY A 57 5.14 8.87 21.31
C GLY A 57 6.27 9.01 20.27
N MET A 58 7.29 9.86 20.52
CA MET A 58 8.43 10.00 19.60
C MET A 58 9.35 8.79 19.63
N GLN A 59 9.82 8.41 18.45
CA GLN A 59 10.76 7.31 18.26
C GLN A 59 12.15 7.87 17.85
N PRO A 60 13.25 7.12 18.09
CA PRO A 60 13.33 5.72 18.53
C PRO A 60 12.94 5.50 20.00
N PHE A 61 12.13 4.47 20.25
CA PHE A 61 11.90 4.01 21.63
C PHE A 61 13.16 3.35 22.18
N ILE A 62 13.54 3.71 23.41
CA ILE A 62 14.74 3.17 24.07
C ILE A 62 14.34 2.64 25.45
N HIS A 63 14.61 1.36 25.68
CA HIS A 63 14.39 0.71 26.96
C HIS A 63 15.38 -0.44 27.18
N ASP A 64 16.00 -0.53 28.37
CA ASP A 64 16.93 -1.59 28.77
C ASP A 64 18.05 -1.86 27.75
N GLY A 65 18.69 -0.80 27.21
CA GLY A 65 19.77 -0.94 26.24
C GLY A 65 19.33 -1.48 24.87
N ARG A 66 18.05 -1.33 24.53
CA ARG A 66 17.44 -1.70 23.24
C ARG A 66 16.80 -0.48 22.61
N MET A 67 16.82 -0.42 21.30
CA MET A 67 16.30 0.68 20.51
C MET A 67 15.41 0.14 19.39
N LEU A 68 14.29 0.82 19.11
CA LEU A 68 13.33 0.40 18.09
C LEU A 68 12.73 1.62 17.39
N ILE A 69 12.57 1.49 16.05
CA ILE A 69 11.71 2.34 15.24
C ILE A 69 10.71 1.49 14.47
N CYS A 70 9.51 2.01 14.29
CA CYS A 70 8.42 1.40 13.55
C CYS A 70 7.76 2.44 12.63
N ASN A 71 7.70 2.16 11.34
CA ASN A 71 6.79 2.83 10.41
C ASN A 71 5.56 1.95 10.27
N GLY A 72 4.45 2.33 10.88
CA GLY A 72 3.21 1.57 10.84
C GLY A 72 2.40 1.64 12.11
N GLU A 73 1.33 0.84 12.16
CA GLU A 73 0.33 0.78 13.22
C GLU A 73 0.15 -0.66 13.70
N ILE A 74 0.06 -0.86 15.02
CA ILE A 74 -0.18 -2.17 15.65
C ILE A 74 -1.61 -2.18 16.22
N TYR A 75 -2.55 -2.68 15.45
CA TYR A 75 -3.99 -2.60 15.75
C TYR A 75 -4.41 -3.35 17.02
N ASN A 76 -3.73 -4.44 17.35
CA ASN A 76 -4.01 -5.21 18.57
C ASN A 76 -3.09 -4.87 19.75
N HIS A 77 -2.43 -3.70 19.74
CA HIS A 77 -1.46 -3.27 20.77
C HIS A 77 -2.01 -3.32 22.20
N ASN A 78 -3.28 -3.04 22.39
CA ASN A 78 -3.93 -3.07 23.72
C ASN A 78 -3.82 -4.42 24.42
N LYS A 79 -3.68 -5.52 23.67
CA LYS A 79 -3.49 -6.88 24.24
C LYS A 79 -2.10 -7.07 24.87
N PHE A 80 -1.14 -6.19 24.54
CA PHE A 80 0.26 -6.32 24.92
C PHE A 80 0.75 -5.20 25.85
N ARG A 81 -0.10 -4.24 26.19
CA ARG A 81 0.25 -3.19 27.17
C ARG A 81 0.47 -3.82 28.54
N THR A 82 1.62 -3.48 29.14
CA THR A 82 2.05 -3.95 30.45
C THR A 82 1.85 -2.90 31.55
N GLY A 83 1.56 -1.64 31.16
CA GLY A 83 1.52 -0.49 32.05
C GLY A 83 2.89 0.12 32.35
N SER A 84 3.96 -0.40 31.74
CA SER A 84 5.32 0.16 31.83
C SER A 84 5.67 1.13 30.69
N GLU A 85 4.80 1.24 29.70
CA GLU A 85 4.94 2.14 28.56
C GLU A 85 4.87 3.60 29.04
N LYS A 86 5.69 4.44 28.42
CA LYS A 86 5.78 5.89 28.74
C LYS A 86 4.85 6.74 27.88
N SER A 87 4.34 6.15 26.80
CA SER A 87 3.47 6.82 25.84
C SER A 87 2.18 6.04 25.60
N GLN A 88 1.26 6.63 24.88
CA GLN A 88 0.07 5.94 24.36
C GLN A 88 0.32 5.34 22.97
N SER A 89 1.52 5.52 22.39
CA SER A 89 1.85 4.93 21.09
C SER A 89 1.63 3.42 21.08
N ASP A 90 0.95 2.95 20.06
CA ASP A 90 0.71 1.53 19.78
C ASP A 90 2.01 0.76 19.54
N CYS A 91 3.02 1.40 18.93
CA CYS A 91 4.31 0.81 18.61
C CYS A 91 5.23 0.62 19.84
N GLU A 92 5.00 1.30 20.96
CA GLU A 92 5.87 1.17 22.14
C GLU A 92 5.81 -0.25 22.76
N VAL A 93 4.68 -0.96 22.60
CA VAL A 93 4.52 -2.33 23.10
C VAL A 93 5.48 -3.33 22.44
N LEU A 94 6.07 -2.98 21.29
CA LEU A 94 6.96 -3.88 20.55
C LEU A 94 8.25 -4.19 21.31
N LEU A 95 8.84 -3.20 22.00
CA LEU A 95 10.08 -3.44 22.77
C LEU A 95 9.92 -4.51 23.87
N PRO A 96 8.95 -4.41 24.80
CA PRO A 96 8.73 -5.45 25.81
C PRO A 96 8.29 -6.77 25.20
N LEU A 97 7.52 -6.76 24.11
CA LEU A 97 7.08 -7.95 23.42
C LEU A 97 8.27 -8.74 22.83
N ILE A 98 9.14 -8.04 22.07
CA ILE A 98 10.34 -8.63 21.47
C ILE A 98 11.31 -9.13 22.56
N LYS A 99 11.46 -8.39 23.67
CA LYS A 99 12.28 -8.80 24.81
C LYS A 99 11.77 -10.11 25.43
N SER A 100 10.46 -10.28 25.55
CA SER A 100 9.85 -11.43 26.23
C SER A 100 9.76 -12.68 25.36
N PHE A 101 9.51 -12.55 24.07
CA PHE A 101 9.19 -13.68 23.19
C PHE A 101 10.17 -13.86 22.02
N GLY A 102 11.09 -12.89 21.80
CA GLY A 102 11.94 -12.82 20.61
C GLY A 102 11.19 -12.29 19.39
N MET A 103 11.95 -11.87 18.36
CA MET A 103 11.42 -11.15 17.20
C MET A 103 10.38 -11.99 16.41
N VAL A 104 10.69 -13.27 16.13
CA VAL A 104 9.80 -14.16 15.34
C VAL A 104 8.43 -14.27 16.01
N LYS A 105 8.41 -14.63 17.30
CA LYS A 105 7.15 -14.84 18.02
C LYS A 105 6.37 -13.53 18.21
N ALA A 106 7.06 -12.42 18.43
CA ALA A 106 6.43 -11.10 18.51
C ALA A 106 5.70 -10.76 17.20
N MET A 107 6.34 -10.98 16.02
CA MET A 107 5.72 -10.71 14.72
C MET A 107 4.53 -11.63 14.42
N GLU A 108 4.54 -12.87 14.88
CA GLU A 108 3.38 -13.76 14.78
C GLU A 108 2.17 -13.28 15.60
N MET A 109 2.42 -12.66 16.77
CA MET A 109 1.39 -12.26 17.74
C MET A 109 0.71 -10.94 17.35
N ILE A 110 1.41 -10.02 16.72
CA ILE A 110 0.86 -8.71 16.37
C ILE A 110 -0.04 -8.78 15.13
N ASN A 111 -1.05 -7.91 15.10
CA ASN A 111 -1.85 -7.57 13.92
C ASN A 111 -1.61 -6.10 13.61
N GLY A 112 -1.05 -5.81 12.44
CA GLY A 112 -0.67 -4.46 12.06
C GLY A 112 -0.04 -4.39 10.68
N ASP A 113 0.08 -3.17 10.19
CA ASP A 113 0.80 -2.80 8.97
C ASP A 113 2.12 -2.16 9.41
N PHE A 114 3.28 -2.79 9.17
CA PHE A 114 4.53 -2.33 9.79
C PHE A 114 5.80 -2.60 8.99
N ALA A 115 6.76 -1.71 9.18
CA ALA A 115 8.18 -1.92 8.95
C ALA A 115 8.92 -1.55 10.24
N ILE A 116 9.61 -2.50 10.84
CA ILE A 116 10.23 -2.39 12.16
C ILE A 116 11.74 -2.58 12.06
N ILE A 117 12.49 -1.72 12.73
CA ILE A 117 13.93 -1.91 12.96
C ILE A 117 14.19 -1.94 14.47
N TYR A 118 14.92 -2.95 14.92
CA TYR A 118 15.28 -3.17 16.31
C TYR A 118 16.80 -3.36 16.44
N SER A 119 17.39 -2.85 17.50
CA SER A 119 18.81 -3.06 17.81
C SER A 119 19.08 -3.05 19.32
N ASP A 120 20.08 -3.85 19.75
CA ASP A 120 20.70 -3.77 21.07
C ASP A 120 22.09 -3.14 21.03
N GLY A 121 22.44 -2.48 19.93
CA GLY A 121 23.73 -1.85 19.68
C GLY A 121 24.83 -2.78 19.16
N LYS A 122 24.66 -4.11 19.30
CA LYS A 122 25.56 -5.16 18.79
C LYS A 122 24.96 -5.95 17.65
N ARG A 123 23.64 -6.01 17.60
CA ARG A 123 22.81 -6.71 16.62
C ARG A 123 21.77 -5.77 16.08
N ILE A 124 21.48 -5.88 14.79
CA ILE A 124 20.30 -5.26 14.18
C ILE A 124 19.38 -6.34 13.64
N MET A 125 18.09 -6.13 13.83
CA MET A 125 17.01 -6.94 13.23
C MET A 125 16.03 -6.01 12.56
N ALA A 126 15.46 -6.43 11.44
CA ALA A 126 14.39 -5.73 10.75
C ALA A 126 13.24 -6.69 10.47
N ALA A 127 12.01 -6.21 10.45
CA ALA A 127 10.84 -6.99 10.08
C ALA A 127 9.88 -6.17 9.22
N ARG A 128 9.18 -6.85 8.31
CA ARG A 128 8.13 -6.24 7.48
C ARG A 128 6.85 -7.06 7.59
N ASP A 129 5.71 -6.39 7.57
CA ASP A 129 4.39 -7.02 7.66
C ASP A 129 4.16 -8.11 6.60
N PRO A 130 3.17 -9.00 6.80
CA PRO A 130 2.97 -10.20 5.98
C PRO A 130 2.85 -9.99 4.48
N VAL A 131 2.26 -8.88 4.04
CA VAL A 131 2.02 -8.58 2.62
C VAL A 131 2.76 -7.33 2.13
N GLY A 132 3.48 -6.65 3.04
CA GLY A 132 4.32 -5.49 2.73
C GLY A 132 3.52 -4.21 2.51
N VAL A 133 2.47 -3.99 3.30
CA VAL A 133 1.70 -2.73 3.30
C VAL A 133 2.63 -1.56 3.55
N ARG A 134 3.49 -1.67 4.58
CA ARG A 134 4.53 -0.66 4.80
C ARG A 134 5.79 -0.98 4.00
N PRO A 135 6.32 -0.02 3.25
CA PRO A 135 7.50 -0.24 2.45
C PRO A 135 8.76 -0.34 3.32
N LEU A 136 9.67 -1.22 2.90
CA LEU A 136 11.01 -1.32 3.45
C LEU A 136 11.97 -1.78 2.36
N PHE A 137 13.12 -1.12 2.26
CA PHE A 137 14.21 -1.41 1.35
C PHE A 137 15.50 -1.55 2.16
N TYR A 138 16.46 -2.25 1.60
CA TYR A 138 17.79 -2.39 2.24
C TYR A 138 18.92 -2.36 1.22
N THR A 139 20.11 -2.07 1.71
CA THR A 139 21.36 -2.19 0.96
C THR A 139 22.45 -2.76 1.85
N ARG A 140 23.28 -3.65 1.31
CA ARG A 140 24.42 -4.26 1.98
C ARG A 140 25.71 -3.73 1.40
N TYR A 141 26.70 -3.55 2.27
CA TYR A 141 28.05 -3.13 1.90
C TYR A 141 29.03 -4.29 1.98
N ALA A 142 30.15 -4.17 1.26
CA ALA A 142 31.20 -5.19 1.24
C ALA A 142 31.87 -5.41 2.60
N ASP A 143 31.82 -4.42 3.49
CA ASP A 143 32.35 -4.50 4.86
C ASP A 143 31.41 -5.15 5.88
N GLY A 144 30.24 -5.62 5.42
CA GLY A 144 29.19 -6.22 6.25
C GLY A 144 28.22 -5.20 6.88
N SER A 145 28.39 -3.91 6.63
CA SER A 145 27.41 -2.89 7.02
C SER A 145 26.12 -3.06 6.24
N ILE A 146 24.99 -2.64 6.85
CA ILE A 146 23.66 -2.70 6.23
C ILE A 146 22.87 -1.43 6.54
N ALA A 147 22.08 -0.98 5.58
CA ALA A 147 21.13 0.12 5.78
C ALA A 147 19.72 -0.30 5.37
N PHE A 148 18.71 0.25 6.06
CA PHE A 148 17.29 0.05 5.82
C PHE A 148 16.59 1.39 5.67
N SER A 149 15.63 1.49 4.76
CA SER A 149 14.82 2.70 4.59
C SER A 149 13.40 2.41 4.11
N SER A 150 12.46 3.28 4.47
CA SER A 150 11.11 3.27 3.91
C SER A 150 11.09 3.52 2.40
N GLU A 151 12.07 4.22 1.84
CA GLU A 151 12.09 4.60 0.43
C GLU A 151 13.48 4.48 -0.19
N VAL A 152 13.52 4.11 -1.47
CA VAL A 152 14.74 3.93 -2.27
C VAL A 152 15.57 5.22 -2.35
N LYS A 153 14.90 6.37 -2.49
CA LYS A 153 15.57 7.67 -2.65
C LYS A 153 16.52 8.00 -1.51
N ALA A 154 16.25 7.52 -0.29
CA ALA A 154 17.12 7.74 0.87
C ALA A 154 18.36 6.83 0.88
N LEU A 155 18.31 5.69 0.18
CA LEU A 155 19.45 4.75 0.05
C LEU A 155 20.28 5.00 -1.21
N ARG A 156 19.76 5.71 -2.21
CA ARG A 156 20.37 5.83 -3.54
C ARG A 156 21.81 6.38 -3.51
N PHE A 157 22.12 7.28 -2.59
CA PHE A 157 23.45 7.93 -2.51
C PHE A 157 24.54 7.04 -1.88
N LEU A 158 24.17 5.83 -1.49
CA LEU A 158 25.06 4.93 -0.77
C LEU A 158 25.92 4.04 -1.69
N ASN A 159 25.83 4.24 -3.01
CA ASN A 159 26.62 3.55 -4.05
C ASN A 159 26.66 2.01 -3.90
N SER A 160 25.57 1.41 -3.45
CA SER A 160 25.42 -0.03 -3.31
C SER A 160 24.06 -0.48 -3.87
N LYS A 161 23.95 -1.74 -4.24
CA LYS A 161 22.69 -2.30 -4.76
C LYS A 161 21.61 -2.22 -3.69
N ILE A 162 20.46 -1.65 -4.05
CA ILE A 162 19.29 -1.57 -3.19
C ILE A 162 18.36 -2.72 -3.54
N ASP A 163 17.84 -3.41 -2.55
CA ASP A 163 16.88 -4.50 -2.73
C ASP A 163 15.61 -4.24 -1.90
N ILE A 164 14.49 -4.82 -2.35
CA ILE A 164 13.22 -4.80 -1.63
C ILE A 164 13.32 -5.74 -0.43
N PHE A 165 12.98 -5.27 0.77
CA PHE A 165 12.86 -6.14 1.94
C PHE A 165 11.63 -7.06 1.77
N PRO A 166 11.80 -8.38 1.82
CA PRO A 166 10.71 -9.31 1.54
C PRO A 166 9.59 -9.22 2.59
N PRO A 167 8.31 -9.12 2.17
CA PRO A 167 7.18 -9.18 3.10
C PRO A 167 7.14 -10.47 3.91
N GLY A 168 6.65 -10.41 5.14
CA GLY A 168 6.53 -11.57 6.03
C GLY A 168 7.86 -12.15 6.52
N HIS A 169 8.96 -11.39 6.40
CA HIS A 169 10.29 -11.82 6.80
C HIS A 169 10.89 -10.95 7.90
N ILE A 170 11.86 -11.53 8.58
CA ILE A 170 12.75 -10.89 9.53
C ILE A 170 14.17 -11.04 8.99
N TYR A 171 14.92 -9.96 8.94
CA TYR A 171 16.38 -9.99 8.79
C TYR A 171 17.04 -10.00 10.16
N ASP A 172 18.12 -10.73 10.30
CA ASP A 172 18.90 -10.83 11.53
C ASP A 172 20.42 -10.78 11.22
N SER A 173 21.10 -9.75 11.70
CA SER A 173 22.54 -9.56 11.45
C SER A 173 23.44 -10.61 12.08
N TYR A 174 22.96 -11.42 13.03
CA TYR A 174 23.78 -12.51 13.61
C TYR A 174 23.95 -13.69 12.66
N ILE A 175 22.89 -13.97 11.88
CA ILE A 175 22.94 -15.03 10.85
C ILE A 175 23.19 -14.46 9.47
N ASP A 176 23.11 -13.13 9.32
CA ASP A 176 23.19 -12.35 8.07
C ASP A 176 22.21 -12.86 7.00
N ASP A 177 20.99 -13.23 7.41
CA ASP A 177 19.99 -13.81 6.50
C ASP A 177 18.57 -13.45 6.92
N PHE A 178 17.62 -13.80 6.04
CA PHE A 178 16.19 -13.60 6.22
C PHE A 178 15.50 -14.86 6.73
N VAL A 179 14.62 -14.69 7.72
CA VAL A 179 13.77 -15.74 8.27
C VAL A 179 12.31 -15.40 7.94
N CYS A 180 11.63 -16.28 7.23
CA CYS A 180 10.19 -16.14 7.00
C CYS A 180 9.43 -16.46 8.30
N TYR A 181 8.70 -15.49 8.83
CA TYR A 181 7.86 -15.69 10.02
C TYR A 181 6.38 -15.89 9.70
N HIS A 182 5.98 -15.59 8.47
CA HIS A 182 4.57 -15.69 8.06
C HIS A 182 4.41 -16.55 6.81
N THR A 183 3.88 -17.75 6.97
CA THR A 183 3.66 -18.74 5.90
C THR A 183 2.20 -19.10 5.69
N GLY A 184 1.27 -18.43 6.43
CA GLY A 184 -0.11 -18.89 6.63
C GLY A 184 -0.92 -19.14 5.36
N TYR A 185 -1.04 -18.19 4.48
CA TYR A 185 -1.96 -18.27 3.33
C TYR A 185 -1.31 -18.69 2.02
N TRP A 186 -0.11 -19.27 2.07
CA TRP A 186 0.59 -19.67 0.84
C TRP A 186 0.28 -21.10 0.38
N ASN A 187 -0.71 -21.76 0.98
CA ASN A 187 -1.07 -23.14 0.64
C ASN A 187 -2.45 -23.21 -0.02
N VAL A 188 -2.48 -23.12 -1.35
CA VAL A 188 -3.71 -23.13 -2.15
C VAL A 188 -4.51 -24.43 -2.13
N HIS A 189 -3.91 -25.54 -1.65
CA HIS A 189 -4.55 -26.85 -1.61
C HIS A 189 -5.23 -27.16 -0.27
N LYS A 190 -5.08 -26.29 0.72
CA LYS A 190 -5.72 -26.46 2.03
C LYS A 190 -6.81 -25.40 2.20
N TYR A 191 -8.04 -25.80 2.13
CA TYR A 191 -9.16 -24.98 2.55
C TYR A 191 -9.81 -25.56 3.81
N ILE A 192 -10.41 -24.67 4.58
CA ILE A 192 -11.17 -25.02 5.77
C ILE A 192 -12.64 -24.98 5.39
N GLU A 193 -13.35 -26.09 5.57
CA GLU A 193 -14.81 -26.05 5.49
C GLU A 193 -15.36 -25.23 6.66
N THR A 194 -15.93 -24.10 6.32
CA THR A 194 -16.36 -23.12 7.30
C THR A 194 -17.88 -22.98 7.23
N PRO A 195 -18.60 -23.47 8.24
CA PRO A 195 -20.02 -23.14 8.39
C PRO A 195 -20.19 -21.61 8.50
N ASN A 196 -21.20 -21.07 7.84
CA ASN A 196 -21.50 -19.63 7.89
C ASN A 196 -20.35 -18.73 7.41
N VAL A 197 -19.64 -19.12 6.36
CA VAL A 197 -18.49 -18.40 5.81
C VAL A 197 -18.77 -16.91 5.54
N ARG A 198 -20.01 -16.55 5.16
CA ARG A 198 -20.39 -15.15 4.92
C ARG A 198 -20.40 -14.32 6.21
N ASP A 199 -20.93 -14.89 7.29
CA ASP A 199 -20.91 -14.24 8.60
C ASP A 199 -19.47 -14.06 9.10
N GLN A 200 -18.61 -15.06 8.93
CA GLN A 200 -17.20 -14.93 9.29
C GLN A 200 -16.48 -13.85 8.50
N ILE A 201 -16.69 -13.78 7.17
CA ILE A 201 -16.10 -12.72 6.33
C ILE A 201 -16.58 -11.35 6.83
N ARG A 202 -17.87 -11.20 7.14
CA ARG A 202 -18.42 -9.96 7.67
C ARG A 202 -17.78 -9.59 9.00
N ASP A 203 -17.79 -10.49 9.96
CA ASP A 203 -17.33 -10.23 11.33
C ASP A 203 -15.84 -9.86 11.39
N VAL A 204 -14.99 -10.56 10.62
CA VAL A 204 -13.56 -10.23 10.57
C VAL A 204 -13.30 -8.92 9.84
N PHE A 205 -14.09 -8.59 8.81
CA PHE A 205 -13.90 -7.33 8.09
C PHE A 205 -14.40 -6.13 8.91
N GLU A 206 -15.55 -6.26 9.59
CA GLU A 206 -16.01 -5.23 10.53
C GLU A 206 -14.98 -5.00 11.65
N THR A 207 -14.43 -6.07 12.20
CA THR A 207 -13.36 -5.98 13.21
C THR A 207 -12.16 -5.24 12.63
N ALA A 208 -11.72 -5.56 11.41
CA ALA A 208 -10.59 -4.90 10.76
C ALA A 208 -10.81 -3.38 10.58
N VAL A 209 -12.02 -2.96 10.21
CA VAL A 209 -12.38 -1.52 10.11
C VAL A 209 -12.43 -0.88 11.49
N HIS A 210 -13.07 -1.54 12.47
CA HIS A 210 -13.25 -1.00 13.83
C HIS A 210 -11.92 -0.85 14.58
N ASP A 211 -11.03 -1.82 14.50
CA ASP A 211 -9.71 -1.78 15.14
C ASP A 211 -8.89 -0.61 14.61
N ARG A 212 -8.93 -0.37 13.29
CA ARG A 212 -8.24 0.75 12.66
C ARG A 212 -8.83 2.10 13.06
N ILE A 213 -10.16 2.22 13.16
CA ILE A 213 -10.81 3.44 13.69
C ILE A 213 -10.38 3.72 15.13
N ALA A 214 -10.22 2.67 15.95
CA ALA A 214 -9.86 2.78 17.35
C ALA A 214 -8.36 3.10 17.59
N THR A 215 -7.51 2.99 16.57
CA THR A 215 -6.06 3.15 16.73
C THR A 215 -5.59 4.59 16.54
N THR A 216 -6.40 5.49 16.01
CA THR A 216 -5.98 6.87 15.71
C THR A 216 -6.59 7.93 16.63
N ASP A 217 -5.80 8.96 16.95
CA ASP A 217 -6.23 10.20 17.59
C ASP A 217 -6.46 11.35 16.57
N ARG A 218 -6.30 11.07 15.27
CA ARG A 218 -6.46 12.04 14.19
C ARG A 218 -7.85 12.02 13.59
N GLU A 219 -8.20 13.11 12.92
CA GLU A 219 -9.40 13.16 12.09
C GLU A 219 -9.28 12.17 10.93
N ILE A 220 -10.34 11.36 10.75
CA ILE A 220 -10.39 10.28 9.78
C ILE A 220 -11.07 10.75 8.50
N GLY A 221 -10.50 10.39 7.34
CA GLY A 221 -11.11 10.55 6.03
C GLY A 221 -11.29 9.21 5.33
N PHE A 222 -12.18 9.14 4.37
CA PHE A 222 -12.47 7.92 3.61
C PHE A 222 -12.44 8.22 2.11
N LEU A 223 -11.61 7.49 1.35
CA LEU A 223 -11.66 7.55 -0.10
C LEU A 223 -12.91 6.80 -0.56
N LEU A 224 -13.74 7.44 -1.38
CA LEU A 224 -15.02 6.91 -1.83
C LEU A 224 -15.13 7.00 -3.34
N SER A 225 -14.94 5.89 -4.04
CA SER A 225 -15.12 5.80 -5.51
C SER A 225 -16.56 5.43 -5.91
N GLY A 226 -17.42 5.05 -4.95
CA GLY A 226 -18.74 4.46 -5.24
C GLY A 226 -18.65 3.03 -5.77
N GLY A 227 -17.47 2.41 -5.77
CA GLY A 227 -17.28 0.98 -5.95
C GLY A 227 -17.58 0.21 -4.66
N LEU A 228 -17.73 -1.12 -4.76
CA LEU A 228 -18.08 -2.00 -3.64
C LEU A 228 -17.16 -1.79 -2.42
N ASP A 229 -15.87 -1.86 -2.64
CA ASP A 229 -14.86 -1.95 -1.57
C ASP A 229 -14.82 -0.69 -0.70
N SER A 230 -14.64 0.47 -1.32
CA SER A 230 -14.62 1.76 -0.62
C SER A 230 -15.96 2.08 0.04
N SER A 231 -17.07 1.68 -0.59
CA SER A 231 -18.42 1.92 -0.06
C SER A 231 -18.72 1.05 1.16
N LEU A 232 -18.24 -0.21 1.20
CA LEU A 232 -18.37 -1.07 2.38
C LEU A 232 -17.62 -0.51 3.59
N ILE A 233 -16.37 -0.07 3.40
CA ILE A 233 -15.59 0.57 4.46
C ILE A 233 -16.33 1.79 5.01
N ALA A 234 -16.81 2.68 4.12
CA ALA A 234 -17.56 3.87 4.51
C ALA A 234 -18.86 3.52 5.26
N SER A 235 -19.57 2.48 4.80
CA SER A 235 -20.80 2.01 5.45
C SER A 235 -20.54 1.50 6.87
N ILE A 236 -19.57 0.60 7.04
CA ILE A 236 -19.20 0.07 8.37
C ILE A 236 -18.74 1.21 9.29
N ALA A 237 -17.91 2.11 8.80
CA ALA A 237 -17.42 3.24 9.57
C ALA A 237 -18.55 4.18 10.00
N SER A 238 -19.48 4.52 9.09
CA SER A 238 -20.61 5.41 9.40
C SER A 238 -21.55 4.82 10.47
N GLN A 239 -21.74 3.50 10.48
CA GLN A 239 -22.49 2.82 11.54
C GLN A 239 -21.77 2.89 12.89
N LYS A 240 -20.42 2.90 12.90
CA LYS A 240 -19.59 2.91 14.11
C LYS A 240 -19.43 4.29 14.73
N ILE A 241 -19.13 5.31 13.92
CA ILE A 241 -18.76 6.66 14.39
C ILE A 241 -19.71 7.76 13.92
N GLY A 242 -20.80 7.42 13.24
CA GLY A 242 -21.79 8.38 12.75
C GLY A 242 -21.35 9.10 11.47
N LYS A 243 -21.49 10.42 11.41
CA LYS A 243 -21.18 11.19 10.20
C LYS A 243 -19.69 11.21 9.92
N ILE A 244 -19.28 10.70 8.76
CA ILE A 244 -17.90 10.59 8.31
C ILE A 244 -17.59 11.55 7.16
N LYS A 245 -16.31 11.92 7.00
CA LYS A 245 -15.80 12.70 5.86
C LYS A 245 -15.37 11.75 4.74
N THR A 246 -15.93 11.93 3.56
CA THR A 246 -15.62 11.11 2.38
C THR A 246 -15.12 11.96 1.22
N PHE A 247 -14.20 11.42 0.43
CA PHE A 247 -13.54 12.13 -0.66
C PHE A 247 -13.54 11.30 -1.94
N SER A 248 -13.88 11.91 -3.05
CA SER A 248 -13.79 11.32 -4.38
C SER A 248 -13.04 12.23 -5.34
N ILE A 249 -12.45 11.65 -6.40
CA ILE A 249 -11.78 12.41 -7.44
C ILE A 249 -12.16 11.87 -8.81
N GLY A 250 -12.28 12.76 -9.79
CA GLY A 250 -12.54 12.39 -11.17
C GLY A 250 -12.47 13.56 -12.13
N LEU A 251 -12.45 13.24 -13.42
CA LEU A 251 -12.69 14.20 -14.48
C LEU A 251 -14.14 14.66 -14.47
N GLU A 252 -14.46 15.78 -15.08
CA GLU A 252 -15.84 16.26 -15.22
C GLU A 252 -16.71 15.18 -15.85
N GLY A 253 -17.84 14.88 -15.20
CA GLY A 253 -18.80 13.85 -15.65
C GLY A 253 -18.41 12.39 -15.37
N SER A 254 -17.32 12.14 -14.62
CA SER A 254 -16.85 10.82 -14.23
C SER A 254 -17.98 9.90 -13.69
N PRO A 255 -18.00 8.62 -14.10
CA PRO A 255 -18.94 7.64 -13.52
C PRO A 255 -18.73 7.45 -12.02
N ASP A 256 -17.47 7.46 -11.55
CA ASP A 256 -17.15 7.27 -10.14
C ASP A 256 -17.64 8.44 -9.27
N LEU A 257 -17.51 9.70 -9.71
CA LEU A 257 -18.06 10.84 -8.97
C LEU A 257 -19.59 10.68 -8.77
N LYS A 258 -20.31 10.24 -9.81
CA LYS A 258 -21.76 10.00 -9.72
C LYS A 258 -22.11 8.86 -8.76
N ALA A 259 -21.33 7.78 -8.80
CA ALA A 259 -21.54 6.63 -7.91
C ALA A 259 -21.18 6.96 -6.46
N ALA A 260 -20.06 7.67 -6.25
CA ALA A 260 -19.64 8.14 -4.94
C ALA A 260 -20.70 9.06 -4.31
N ARG A 261 -21.29 9.99 -5.09
CA ARG A 261 -22.36 10.87 -4.61
C ARG A 261 -23.57 10.07 -4.12
N LYS A 262 -24.01 9.05 -4.85
CA LYS A 262 -25.13 8.19 -4.43
C LYS A 262 -24.85 7.49 -3.09
N VAL A 263 -23.63 6.95 -2.92
CA VAL A 263 -23.24 6.33 -1.65
C VAL A 263 -23.17 7.36 -0.53
N ALA A 264 -22.58 8.52 -0.81
CA ALA A 264 -22.46 9.61 0.16
C ALA A 264 -23.83 10.09 0.65
N ASP A 265 -24.79 10.26 -0.27
CA ASP A 265 -26.17 10.66 0.06
C ASP A 265 -26.89 9.56 0.89
N TYR A 266 -26.71 8.28 0.50
CA TYR A 266 -27.28 7.15 1.24
C TYR A 266 -26.74 7.06 2.68
N LEU A 267 -25.41 7.21 2.86
CA LEU A 267 -24.74 7.14 4.16
C LEU A 267 -24.78 8.48 4.93
N ASN A 268 -25.31 9.54 4.33
CA ASN A 268 -25.34 10.91 4.91
C ASN A 268 -23.94 11.40 5.33
N THR A 269 -22.92 11.20 4.48
CA THR A 269 -21.55 11.62 4.75
C THR A 269 -21.32 13.10 4.45
N ASP A 270 -20.24 13.67 5.01
CA ASP A 270 -19.68 14.96 4.59
C ASP A 270 -18.76 14.70 3.38
N HIS A 271 -19.34 14.80 2.16
CA HIS A 271 -18.70 14.37 0.94
C HIS A 271 -18.13 15.50 0.11
N THR A 272 -16.83 15.39 -0.20
CA THR A 272 -16.11 16.30 -1.09
C THR A 272 -15.76 15.64 -2.41
N GLU A 273 -16.20 16.24 -3.51
CA GLU A 273 -15.82 15.86 -4.88
C GLU A 273 -14.67 16.74 -5.36
N VAL A 274 -13.54 16.12 -5.67
CA VAL A 274 -12.37 16.78 -6.24
C VAL A 274 -12.39 16.55 -7.76
N LYS A 275 -12.31 17.64 -8.52
CA LYS A 275 -12.20 17.56 -9.98
C LYS A 275 -10.77 17.89 -10.39
N PHE A 276 -10.23 17.13 -11.33
CA PHE A 276 -8.94 17.43 -11.96
C PHE A 276 -9.09 17.43 -13.48
N THR A 277 -8.12 18.01 -14.17
CA THR A 277 -8.05 18.02 -15.63
C THR A 277 -6.96 17.08 -16.13
N ILE A 278 -7.03 16.68 -17.40
CA ILE A 278 -5.97 15.91 -18.06
C ILE A 278 -4.62 16.64 -17.95
N SER A 279 -4.63 17.96 -18.08
CA SER A 279 -3.42 18.79 -17.94
C SER A 279 -2.82 18.70 -16.54
N ASP A 280 -3.66 18.70 -15.49
CA ASP A 280 -3.19 18.54 -14.11
C ASP A 280 -2.53 17.18 -13.91
N GLY A 281 -3.16 16.11 -14.41
CA GLY A 281 -2.59 14.76 -14.35
C GLY A 281 -1.24 14.65 -15.04
N ILE A 282 -1.13 15.15 -16.28
CA ILE A 282 0.11 15.13 -17.06
C ILE A 282 1.20 15.96 -16.39
N ALA A 283 0.87 17.14 -15.86
CA ALA A 283 1.83 18.02 -15.21
C ALA A 283 2.50 17.39 -13.98
N HIS A 284 1.79 16.51 -13.26
CA HIS A 284 2.29 15.85 -12.05
C HIS A 284 2.86 14.44 -12.27
N LEU A 285 2.94 13.94 -13.52
CA LEU A 285 3.50 12.58 -13.78
C LEU A 285 4.90 12.40 -13.20
N GLY A 286 5.74 13.43 -13.27
CA GLY A 286 7.09 13.41 -12.68
C GLY A 286 7.05 13.23 -11.17
N ASP A 287 6.22 14.00 -10.48
CA ASP A 287 6.05 13.95 -9.02
C ASP A 287 5.47 12.61 -8.56
N VAL A 288 4.50 12.09 -9.31
CA VAL A 288 3.89 10.78 -9.06
C VAL A 288 4.92 9.66 -9.18
N ILE A 289 5.69 9.60 -10.27
CA ILE A 289 6.72 8.57 -10.48
C ILE A 289 7.85 8.71 -9.45
N PHE A 290 8.22 9.94 -9.09
CA PHE A 290 9.17 10.20 -8.00
C PHE A 290 8.65 9.71 -6.65
N SER A 291 7.37 9.88 -6.36
CA SER A 291 6.77 9.40 -5.12
C SER A 291 6.64 7.88 -5.10
N LEU A 292 6.16 7.30 -6.20
CA LEU A 292 5.95 5.86 -6.35
C LEU A 292 7.23 5.03 -6.30
N GLU A 293 8.34 5.55 -6.83
CA GLU A 293 9.55 4.78 -7.10
C GLU A 293 9.27 3.57 -8.02
N SER A 294 8.35 3.74 -8.97
CA SER A 294 7.92 2.71 -9.93
C SER A 294 7.56 3.34 -11.28
N TYR A 295 7.74 2.55 -12.35
CA TYR A 295 7.29 2.87 -13.71
C TYR A 295 6.21 1.90 -14.23
N ASP A 296 5.61 1.08 -13.35
CA ASP A 296 4.51 0.22 -13.77
C ASP A 296 3.33 1.03 -14.27
N THR A 297 2.86 0.69 -15.48
CA THR A 297 1.86 1.48 -16.21
C THR A 297 0.54 1.59 -15.45
N THR A 298 0.04 0.48 -14.92
CA THR A 298 -1.22 0.44 -14.18
C THR A 298 -1.12 1.26 -12.91
N THR A 299 -0.02 1.07 -12.18
CA THR A 299 0.25 1.79 -10.93
C THR A 299 0.34 3.29 -11.18
N VAL A 300 1.08 3.76 -12.19
CA VAL A 300 1.21 5.19 -12.51
C VAL A 300 -0.13 5.80 -12.90
N ARG A 301 -0.91 5.14 -13.80
CA ARG A 301 -2.22 5.62 -14.23
C ARG A 301 -3.19 5.81 -13.07
N ALA A 302 -3.26 4.83 -12.18
CA ALA A 302 -4.16 4.84 -11.03
C ALA A 302 -3.67 5.76 -9.90
N SER A 303 -2.34 5.88 -9.75
CA SER A 303 -1.75 6.74 -8.72
C SER A 303 -1.92 8.23 -9.00
N THR A 304 -1.94 8.65 -10.26
CA THR A 304 -2.02 10.08 -10.58
C THR A 304 -3.26 10.74 -9.97
N PRO A 305 -4.50 10.25 -10.16
CA PRO A 305 -5.65 10.83 -9.49
C PRO A 305 -5.61 10.65 -7.96
N MET A 306 -5.15 9.51 -7.44
CA MET A 306 -5.03 9.29 -6.00
C MET A 306 -4.04 10.27 -5.35
N TRP A 307 -2.89 10.52 -5.98
CA TRP A 307 -1.90 11.48 -5.54
C TRP A 307 -2.47 12.91 -5.47
N LEU A 308 -3.21 13.32 -6.51
CA LEU A 308 -3.90 14.62 -6.55
C LEU A 308 -4.99 14.73 -5.46
N LEU A 309 -5.73 13.64 -5.19
CA LEU A 309 -6.71 13.59 -4.13
C LEU A 309 -6.06 13.71 -2.75
N CYS A 310 -4.98 12.97 -2.51
CA CYS A 310 -4.22 13.07 -1.26
C CYS A 310 -3.64 14.49 -1.06
N LYS A 311 -3.14 15.12 -2.11
CA LYS A 311 -2.71 16.53 -2.09
C LYS A 311 -3.85 17.44 -1.64
N TYR A 312 -5.02 17.32 -2.27
CA TYR A 312 -6.19 18.12 -1.92
C TYR A 312 -6.60 17.94 -0.45
N ILE A 313 -6.71 16.68 0.02
CA ILE A 313 -7.08 16.37 1.41
C ILE A 313 -6.12 17.04 2.37
N LYS A 314 -4.81 16.95 2.11
CA LYS A 314 -3.77 17.58 2.93
C LYS A 314 -3.90 19.10 3.00
N GLU A 315 -4.18 19.73 1.87
CA GLU A 315 -4.20 21.21 1.76
C GLU A 315 -5.50 21.84 2.30
N HIS A 316 -6.61 21.07 2.32
CA HIS A 316 -7.94 21.63 2.60
C HIS A 316 -8.63 21.03 3.84
N THR A 317 -8.02 20.04 4.51
CA THR A 317 -8.62 19.37 5.66
C THR A 317 -7.60 19.05 6.75
N ASP A 318 -8.10 18.72 7.94
CA ASP A 318 -7.28 18.22 9.05
C ASP A 318 -7.19 16.68 9.08
N CYS A 319 -7.83 15.98 8.14
CA CYS A 319 -7.72 14.53 8.00
C CYS A 319 -6.27 14.12 7.75
N ARG A 320 -5.79 13.16 8.53
CA ARG A 320 -4.42 12.61 8.41
C ARG A 320 -4.41 11.08 8.33
N TYR A 321 -5.51 10.44 8.66
CA TYR A 321 -5.68 9.00 8.67
C TYR A 321 -6.80 8.66 7.68
N ILE A 322 -6.44 8.03 6.55
CA ILE A 322 -7.31 7.91 5.38
C ILE A 322 -7.58 6.45 5.06
N PHE A 323 -8.84 6.04 5.06
CA PHE A 323 -9.25 4.69 4.70
C PHE A 323 -9.39 4.53 3.19
N SER A 324 -8.94 3.39 2.67
CA SER A 324 -9.00 3.03 1.26
C SER A 324 -9.32 1.55 1.04
N GLY A 325 -9.83 1.21 -0.14
CA GLY A 325 -10.38 -0.11 -0.47
C GLY A 325 -9.40 -1.08 -1.14
N GLU A 326 -8.10 -0.79 -1.18
CA GLU A 326 -7.10 -1.66 -1.81
C GLU A 326 -7.00 -3.02 -1.10
N GLY A 327 -6.66 -4.06 -1.85
CA GLY A 327 -6.46 -5.43 -1.37
C GLY A 327 -7.64 -6.36 -1.60
N SER A 328 -8.84 -5.84 -1.74
CA SER A 328 -10.05 -6.65 -1.96
C SER A 328 -9.99 -7.48 -3.25
N ASP A 329 -9.51 -6.87 -4.34
CA ASP A 329 -9.41 -7.54 -5.65
C ASP A 329 -8.38 -8.67 -5.66
N GLU A 330 -7.25 -8.48 -4.97
CA GLU A 330 -6.20 -9.47 -4.84
C GLU A 330 -6.63 -10.66 -3.98
N ILE A 331 -7.41 -10.43 -2.95
CA ILE A 331 -7.82 -11.48 -2.00
C ILE A 331 -9.01 -12.28 -2.52
N LEU A 332 -9.94 -11.63 -3.22
CA LEU A 332 -11.21 -12.22 -3.63
C LEU A 332 -11.32 -12.46 -5.15
N GLY A 333 -10.23 -12.26 -5.91
CA GLY A 333 -10.24 -12.45 -7.36
C GLY A 333 -11.16 -11.46 -8.09
N GLY A 334 -11.15 -10.18 -7.65
CA GLY A 334 -12.10 -9.17 -8.13
C GLY A 334 -11.77 -8.56 -9.50
N TYR A 335 -10.64 -8.86 -10.10
CA TYR A 335 -10.32 -8.38 -11.45
C TYR A 335 -11.04 -9.20 -12.52
N LEU A 336 -11.62 -8.56 -13.52
CA LEU A 336 -12.44 -9.22 -14.53
C LEU A 336 -11.74 -10.37 -15.28
N TYR A 337 -10.41 -10.29 -15.44
CA TYR A 337 -9.68 -11.35 -16.12
C TYR A 337 -9.67 -12.70 -15.36
N PHE A 338 -9.97 -12.70 -14.05
CA PHE A 338 -10.09 -13.93 -13.26
C PHE A 338 -11.23 -14.85 -13.78
N HIS A 339 -12.26 -14.29 -14.43
CA HIS A 339 -13.29 -15.10 -15.09
C HIS A 339 -12.76 -15.99 -16.22
N ASN A 340 -11.56 -15.68 -16.73
CA ASN A 340 -10.91 -16.47 -17.78
C ASN A 340 -9.95 -17.53 -17.20
N ALA A 341 -9.91 -17.73 -15.89
CA ALA A 341 -9.06 -18.75 -15.28
C ALA A 341 -9.46 -20.15 -15.79
N PRO A 342 -8.50 -20.95 -16.30
CA PRO A 342 -8.82 -22.24 -16.90
C PRO A 342 -9.22 -23.31 -15.88
N SER A 343 -8.90 -23.11 -14.60
CA SER A 343 -9.26 -23.99 -13.49
C SER A 343 -9.27 -23.26 -12.16
N VAL A 344 -9.86 -23.88 -11.14
CA VAL A 344 -9.87 -23.39 -9.74
C VAL A 344 -8.43 -23.25 -9.21
N ASP A 345 -7.54 -24.18 -9.54
CA ASP A 345 -6.15 -24.14 -9.10
C ASP A 345 -5.42 -22.94 -9.72
N GLU A 346 -5.59 -22.71 -11.03
CA GLU A 346 -4.99 -21.55 -11.71
C GLU A 346 -5.53 -20.23 -11.15
N PHE A 347 -6.83 -20.15 -10.84
CA PHE A 347 -7.43 -19.03 -10.15
C PHE A 347 -6.76 -18.79 -8.78
N ALA A 348 -6.65 -19.85 -7.96
CA ALA A 348 -6.06 -19.77 -6.63
C ALA A 348 -4.57 -19.37 -6.67
N TYR A 349 -3.80 -19.90 -7.62
CA TYR A 349 -2.40 -19.49 -7.80
C TYR A 349 -2.25 -18.03 -8.21
N GLU A 350 -3.09 -17.54 -9.12
CA GLU A 350 -3.03 -16.14 -9.53
C GLU A 350 -3.50 -15.21 -8.40
N ASN A 351 -4.55 -15.59 -7.66
CA ASN A 351 -5.03 -14.87 -6.49
C ASN A 351 -3.89 -14.69 -5.45
N MET A 352 -3.22 -15.79 -5.11
CA MET A 352 -2.06 -15.77 -4.21
C MET A 352 -0.88 -14.95 -4.79
N ARG A 353 -0.61 -15.05 -6.11
CA ARG A 353 0.45 -14.27 -6.76
C ARG A 353 0.17 -12.77 -6.66
N ARG A 354 -1.07 -12.34 -6.91
CA ARG A 354 -1.46 -10.93 -6.80
C ARG A 354 -1.30 -10.41 -5.37
N LEU A 355 -1.72 -11.19 -4.39
CA LEU A 355 -1.53 -10.82 -2.98
C LEU A 355 -0.04 -10.72 -2.59
N ARG A 356 0.81 -11.65 -3.06
CA ARG A 356 2.27 -11.58 -2.81
C ARG A 356 2.93 -10.35 -3.40
N LEU A 357 2.42 -9.88 -4.52
CA LEU A 357 2.98 -8.75 -5.27
C LEU A 357 2.29 -7.41 -4.96
N ILE A 358 1.29 -7.40 -4.08
CA ILE A 358 0.50 -6.19 -3.82
C ILE A 358 1.38 -5.00 -3.38
N HIS A 359 2.47 -5.29 -2.67
CA HIS A 359 3.46 -4.31 -2.22
C HIS A 359 4.25 -3.64 -3.35
N GLN A 360 4.11 -4.10 -4.60
CA GLN A 360 4.72 -3.49 -5.78
C GLN A 360 3.70 -2.75 -6.66
N PHE A 361 2.40 -2.93 -6.41
CA PHE A 361 1.29 -2.37 -7.20
C PHE A 361 0.32 -1.55 -6.34
N ASP A 362 -0.84 -2.09 -6.01
CA ASP A 362 -1.89 -1.34 -5.33
C ASP A 362 -1.54 -0.97 -3.88
N GLY A 363 -0.85 -1.84 -3.16
CA GLY A 363 -0.30 -1.53 -1.84
C GLY A 363 0.78 -0.44 -1.89
N LEU A 364 1.66 -0.48 -2.90
CA LEU A 364 2.65 0.57 -3.13
C LEU A 364 1.96 1.91 -3.44
N ARG A 365 0.97 1.91 -4.35
CA ARG A 365 0.18 3.09 -4.69
C ARG A 365 -0.41 3.72 -3.45
N ALA A 366 -1.08 2.92 -2.61
CA ALA A 366 -1.72 3.37 -1.38
C ALA A 366 -0.75 4.11 -0.48
N ASP A 367 0.36 3.47 -0.09
CA ASP A 367 1.38 4.07 0.78
C ASP A 367 2.02 5.32 0.16
N ARG A 368 2.42 5.25 -1.13
CA ARG A 368 3.21 6.31 -1.77
C ARG A 368 2.41 7.57 -2.08
N CYS A 369 1.15 7.42 -2.52
CA CYS A 369 0.30 8.59 -2.79
C CYS A 369 -0.03 9.35 -1.51
N ALA A 370 -0.34 8.65 -0.42
CA ALA A 370 -0.59 9.27 0.86
C ALA A 370 0.69 9.83 1.49
N GLY A 371 1.77 9.04 1.49
CA GLY A 371 3.06 9.42 2.02
C GLY A 371 3.67 10.67 1.38
N ALA A 372 3.44 10.88 0.10
CA ALA A 372 3.86 12.10 -0.59
C ALA A 372 3.26 13.38 0.01
N HIS A 373 2.13 13.28 0.69
CA HIS A 373 1.39 14.42 1.23
C HIS A 373 1.20 14.39 2.76
N GLY A 374 1.87 13.48 3.49
CA GLY A 374 1.76 13.39 4.94
C GLY A 374 0.39 12.97 5.42
N LEU A 375 -0.15 12.01 4.75
CA LEU A 375 -1.33 11.26 5.15
C LEU A 375 -0.91 9.83 5.45
N ASP A 376 -1.56 9.18 6.39
CA ASP A 376 -1.46 7.74 6.58
C ASP A 376 -2.64 7.06 5.88
N LEU A 377 -2.35 6.13 4.99
CA LEU A 377 -3.39 5.39 4.26
C LEU A 377 -3.54 4.01 4.84
N VAL A 378 -4.78 3.66 5.13
CA VAL A 378 -5.19 2.47 5.87
C VAL A 378 -6.02 1.57 4.98
N VAL A 379 -5.69 0.29 4.96
CA VAL A 379 -6.23 -0.69 4.02
C VAL A 379 -6.83 -1.88 4.76
N PRO A 380 -8.09 -1.79 5.25
CA PRO A 380 -8.70 -2.84 6.07
C PRO A 380 -8.78 -4.22 5.40
N PHE A 381 -8.89 -4.28 4.06
CA PHE A 381 -8.86 -5.55 3.34
C PHE A 381 -7.53 -6.28 3.48
N LEU A 382 -6.42 -5.58 3.75
CA LEU A 382 -5.12 -6.20 4.01
C LEU A 382 -4.90 -6.58 5.48
N ASP A 383 -5.95 -6.57 6.29
CA ASP A 383 -5.90 -7.11 7.65
C ASP A 383 -5.50 -8.59 7.64
N LYS A 384 -4.56 -8.96 8.52
CA LYS A 384 -4.03 -10.33 8.61
C LYS A 384 -5.14 -11.38 8.81
N GLN A 385 -6.12 -11.11 9.69
CA GLN A 385 -7.19 -12.07 9.96
C GLN A 385 -8.16 -12.16 8.79
N PHE A 386 -8.45 -11.03 8.12
CA PHE A 386 -9.28 -11.02 6.92
C PHE A 386 -8.62 -11.79 5.77
N ILE A 387 -7.32 -11.57 5.54
CA ILE A 387 -6.55 -12.32 4.54
C ILE A 387 -6.57 -13.83 4.88
N ASP A 388 -6.22 -14.20 6.12
CA ASP A 388 -6.18 -15.59 6.55
C ASP A 388 -7.55 -16.26 6.34
N THR A 389 -8.65 -15.59 6.71
CA THR A 389 -10.01 -16.09 6.51
C THR A 389 -10.30 -16.29 5.02
N CYS A 390 -10.10 -15.26 4.20
CA CYS A 390 -10.44 -15.32 2.78
C CYS A 390 -9.55 -16.25 1.96
N MET A 391 -8.28 -16.42 2.34
CA MET A 391 -7.35 -17.30 1.63
C MET A 391 -7.48 -18.77 2.03
N THR A 392 -8.14 -19.07 3.15
CA THR A 392 -8.37 -20.44 3.62
C THR A 392 -9.75 -21.00 3.31
N ILE A 393 -10.69 -20.22 2.80
CA ILE A 393 -11.99 -20.72 2.33
C ILE A 393 -11.84 -21.53 1.03
N ASN A 394 -12.85 -22.35 0.73
CA ASN A 394 -12.92 -23.05 -0.55
C ASN A 394 -12.92 -22.05 -1.71
N GLN A 395 -11.91 -22.13 -2.59
CA GLN A 395 -11.71 -21.16 -3.68
C GLN A 395 -12.87 -21.15 -4.70
N ASN A 396 -13.63 -22.25 -4.83
CA ASN A 396 -14.85 -22.28 -5.64
C ASN A 396 -15.87 -21.21 -5.21
N LEU A 397 -15.86 -20.79 -3.94
CA LEU A 397 -16.78 -19.75 -3.45
C LEU A 397 -16.41 -18.33 -3.93
N LYS A 398 -15.21 -18.16 -4.50
CA LYS A 398 -14.78 -16.89 -5.11
C LYS A 398 -15.06 -16.82 -6.61
N ILE A 399 -15.27 -18.00 -7.24
CA ILE A 399 -15.49 -18.12 -8.69
C ILE A 399 -16.99 -18.05 -8.96
N ASP A 400 -17.43 -16.93 -9.52
CA ASP A 400 -18.83 -16.68 -9.90
C ASP A 400 -18.87 -15.73 -11.10
N PRO A 401 -19.91 -15.73 -11.93
CA PRO A 401 -20.10 -14.73 -12.98
C PRO A 401 -20.07 -13.28 -12.51
N ILE A 402 -20.35 -13.04 -11.22
CA ILE A 402 -20.25 -11.73 -10.59
C ILE A 402 -19.02 -11.74 -9.67
N GLU A 403 -18.07 -10.85 -9.93
CA GLU A 403 -16.87 -10.72 -9.12
C GLU A 403 -17.20 -10.43 -7.66
N LYS A 404 -16.44 -11.05 -6.73
CA LYS A 404 -16.58 -10.88 -5.27
C LYS A 404 -17.97 -11.22 -4.73
N ARG A 405 -18.72 -12.12 -5.37
CA ARG A 405 -20.09 -12.45 -4.94
C ARG A 405 -20.20 -12.79 -3.47
N ILE A 406 -19.27 -13.57 -2.93
CA ILE A 406 -19.26 -13.96 -1.51
C ILE A 406 -19.18 -12.74 -0.57
N LEU A 407 -18.41 -11.69 -0.96
CA LEU A 407 -18.33 -10.45 -0.20
C LEU A 407 -19.66 -9.68 -0.30
N ARG A 408 -20.24 -9.57 -1.49
CA ARG A 408 -21.53 -8.89 -1.71
C ARG A 408 -22.65 -9.55 -0.88
N GLU A 409 -22.70 -10.87 -0.86
CA GLU A 409 -23.68 -11.63 -0.07
C GLU A 409 -23.45 -11.47 1.45
N ALA A 410 -22.19 -11.40 1.91
CA ALA A 410 -21.86 -11.17 3.32
C ALA A 410 -22.35 -9.80 3.82
N PHE A 411 -22.45 -8.81 2.93
CA PHE A 411 -22.79 -7.43 3.27
C PHE A 411 -24.13 -6.95 2.67
N MET A 412 -25.07 -7.88 2.40
CA MET A 412 -26.43 -7.49 2.03
C MET A 412 -27.05 -6.59 3.09
N GLY A 413 -27.66 -5.47 2.66
CA GLY A 413 -28.27 -4.48 3.54
C GLY A 413 -27.33 -3.36 4.04
N TYR A 414 -26.03 -3.42 3.75
CA TYR A 414 -25.07 -2.35 4.11
C TYR A 414 -25.05 -1.21 3.09
N LEU A 415 -25.41 -1.50 1.85
CA LEU A 415 -25.40 -0.57 0.72
C LEU A 415 -26.68 -0.75 -0.10
N PRO A 416 -27.09 0.26 -0.88
CA PRO A 416 -28.14 0.08 -1.89
C PRO A 416 -27.75 -1.04 -2.88
N ASP A 417 -28.74 -1.83 -3.32
CA ASP A 417 -28.49 -2.94 -4.25
C ASP A 417 -27.81 -2.50 -5.55
N GLU A 418 -28.13 -1.31 -6.07
CA GLU A 418 -27.48 -0.77 -7.28
C GLU A 418 -25.96 -0.52 -7.10
N ILE A 419 -25.48 -0.34 -5.86
CA ILE A 419 -24.06 -0.20 -5.52
C ILE A 419 -23.48 -1.55 -5.14
N LEU A 420 -24.19 -2.30 -4.29
CA LEU A 420 -23.74 -3.62 -3.82
C LEU A 420 -23.50 -4.58 -4.99
N TRP A 421 -24.30 -4.52 -6.05
CA TRP A 421 -24.23 -5.38 -7.23
C TRP A 421 -23.66 -4.68 -8.47
N ARG A 422 -23.12 -3.46 -8.33
CA ARG A 422 -22.44 -2.76 -9.42
C ARG A 422 -21.24 -3.55 -9.90
N GLN A 423 -21.10 -3.68 -11.22
CA GLN A 423 -19.92 -4.30 -11.83
C GLN A 423 -18.65 -3.50 -11.53
N LYS A 424 -17.52 -4.22 -11.38
CA LYS A 424 -16.21 -3.63 -11.12
C LYS A 424 -15.72 -2.79 -12.30
N ASP A 425 -15.29 -1.57 -12.00
CA ASP A 425 -14.51 -0.70 -12.87
C ASP A 425 -13.11 -0.51 -12.28
N GLY A 426 -12.07 -0.43 -13.13
CA GLY A 426 -10.72 -0.09 -12.69
C GLY A 426 -10.59 1.39 -12.39
N MET A 427 -9.84 1.78 -11.35
CA MET A 427 -9.67 3.19 -10.96
C MET A 427 -9.15 4.06 -12.11
N SER A 428 -8.22 3.57 -12.93
CA SER A 428 -7.69 4.30 -14.09
C SER A 428 -8.74 4.63 -15.16
N ASP A 429 -9.81 3.81 -15.26
CA ASP A 429 -10.88 4.00 -16.23
C ASP A 429 -12.07 4.76 -15.64
N ALA A 430 -12.37 4.53 -14.38
CA ALA A 430 -13.56 5.04 -13.71
C ALA A 430 -13.46 6.53 -13.31
N VAL A 431 -12.24 7.05 -13.11
CA VAL A 431 -12.00 8.50 -12.89
C VAL A 431 -12.36 9.36 -14.10
N GLY A 432 -12.54 8.74 -15.27
CA GLY A 432 -12.99 9.39 -16.51
C GLY A 432 -12.52 8.61 -17.73
N THR A 433 -13.44 8.35 -18.66
CA THR A 433 -13.22 7.50 -19.85
C THR A 433 -12.09 7.97 -20.75
N ASN A 434 -11.68 9.25 -20.66
CA ASN A 434 -10.64 9.83 -21.52
C ASN A 434 -9.25 9.83 -20.87
N TRP A 435 -9.11 9.56 -19.57
CA TRP A 435 -7.83 9.67 -18.87
C TRP A 435 -6.75 8.78 -19.49
N VAL A 436 -7.05 7.50 -19.67
CA VAL A 436 -6.11 6.53 -20.26
C VAL A 436 -5.79 6.87 -21.71
N ASP A 437 -6.79 7.26 -22.50
CA ASP A 437 -6.61 7.56 -23.91
C ASP A 437 -5.76 8.84 -24.11
N GLU A 438 -5.97 9.85 -23.28
CA GLU A 438 -5.21 11.11 -23.34
C GLU A 438 -3.75 10.95 -22.89
N ILE A 439 -3.48 10.14 -21.86
CA ILE A 439 -2.09 9.79 -21.49
C ILE A 439 -1.39 9.06 -22.63
N LYS A 440 -2.05 8.09 -23.27
CA LYS A 440 -1.49 7.40 -24.44
C LYS A 440 -1.19 8.38 -25.57
N ALA A 441 -2.15 9.26 -25.89
CA ALA A 441 -1.98 10.28 -26.92
C ALA A 441 -0.84 11.26 -26.57
N TYR A 442 -0.71 11.63 -25.31
CA TYR A 442 0.42 12.44 -24.84
C TYR A 442 1.75 11.71 -25.06
N ALA A 443 1.85 10.44 -24.65
CA ALA A 443 3.06 9.67 -24.83
C ALA A 443 3.44 9.46 -26.30
N GLU A 444 2.44 9.27 -27.18
CA GLU A 444 2.69 9.16 -28.62
C GLU A 444 3.27 10.45 -29.22
N ARG A 445 2.88 11.63 -28.72
CA ARG A 445 3.41 12.93 -29.16
C ARG A 445 4.79 13.23 -28.56
N ASP A 446 4.98 12.95 -27.26
CA ASP A 446 6.18 13.36 -26.50
C ASP A 446 7.36 12.41 -26.71
N VAL A 447 7.10 11.11 -26.88
CA VAL A 447 8.14 10.09 -27.08
C VAL A 447 8.36 9.84 -28.56
N THR A 448 9.50 10.33 -29.09
CA THR A 448 9.89 10.04 -30.48
C THR A 448 10.22 8.56 -30.66
N ASP A 449 10.11 8.06 -31.91
CA ASP A 449 10.46 6.65 -32.21
C ASP A 449 11.93 6.34 -31.89
N LYS A 450 12.81 7.34 -31.95
CA LYS A 450 14.21 7.19 -31.54
C LYS A 450 14.27 6.93 -30.04
N VAL A 451 13.66 7.78 -29.21
CA VAL A 451 13.63 7.64 -27.75
C VAL A 451 13.01 6.29 -27.37
N TYR A 452 11.92 5.88 -28.02
CA TYR A 452 11.29 4.58 -27.77
C TYR A 452 12.24 3.41 -28.04
N ARG A 453 12.93 3.40 -29.21
CA ARG A 453 13.92 2.35 -29.54
C ARG A 453 15.10 2.36 -28.56
N ASP A 454 15.61 3.52 -28.21
CA ASP A 454 16.72 3.68 -27.28
C ASP A 454 16.33 3.13 -25.89
N THR A 455 15.12 3.44 -25.38
CA THR A 455 14.61 2.92 -24.13
C THR A 455 14.51 1.39 -24.14
N LYS A 456 13.98 0.82 -25.22
CA LYS A 456 13.93 -0.66 -25.40
C LYS A 456 15.32 -1.29 -25.36
N SER A 457 16.29 -0.71 -26.01
CA SER A 457 17.67 -1.21 -26.02
C SER A 457 18.30 -1.13 -24.63
N ARG A 458 18.14 0.00 -23.94
CA ARG A 458 18.69 0.25 -22.59
C ARG A 458 18.05 -0.62 -21.52
N SER A 459 16.81 -1.10 -21.74
CA SER A 459 16.14 -2.00 -20.78
C SER A 459 16.81 -3.38 -20.64
N ARG A 460 17.73 -3.74 -21.52
CA ARG A 460 18.56 -4.98 -21.45
C ARG A 460 17.76 -6.26 -21.26
N GLY A 461 16.56 -6.32 -21.81
CA GLY A 461 15.65 -7.46 -21.68
C GLY A 461 14.74 -7.45 -20.45
N HIS A 462 14.94 -6.56 -19.51
CA HIS A 462 14.11 -6.44 -18.31
C HIS A 462 12.91 -5.52 -18.59
N ASN A 463 11.69 -6.00 -18.36
CA ASN A 463 10.45 -5.22 -18.52
C ASN A 463 10.41 -4.39 -19.81
N ILE A 464 10.76 -4.98 -20.96
CA ILE A 464 10.87 -4.28 -22.24
C ILE A 464 9.58 -3.51 -22.53
N PRO A 465 9.63 -2.18 -22.72
CA PRO A 465 8.43 -1.39 -23.00
C PRO A 465 7.79 -1.79 -24.32
N ILE A 466 6.48 -2.03 -24.32
CA ILE A 466 5.70 -2.41 -25.50
C ILE A 466 4.90 -1.24 -26.07
N THR A 467 4.82 -0.13 -25.36
CA THR A 467 4.19 1.13 -25.78
C THR A 467 5.12 2.32 -25.53
N LYS A 468 4.85 3.46 -26.17
CA LYS A 468 5.54 4.72 -25.88
C LYS A 468 5.24 5.24 -24.49
N GLU A 469 4.07 4.96 -23.95
CA GLU A 469 3.70 5.29 -22.58
C GLU A 469 4.59 4.57 -21.55
N GLU A 470 4.80 3.26 -21.71
CA GLU A 470 5.74 2.50 -20.86
C GLU A 470 7.16 3.05 -20.95
N ALA A 471 7.58 3.45 -22.15
CA ALA A 471 8.88 4.08 -22.34
C ALA A 471 8.95 5.47 -21.68
N LEU A 472 7.89 6.26 -21.72
CA LEU A 472 7.79 7.57 -21.06
C LEU A 472 7.99 7.43 -19.55
N TYR A 473 7.21 6.55 -18.89
CA TYR A 473 7.27 6.36 -17.45
C TYR A 473 8.64 5.86 -17.01
N ARG A 474 9.21 4.90 -17.74
CA ARG A 474 10.54 4.39 -17.46
C ARG A 474 11.62 5.44 -17.62
N ASN A 475 11.56 6.29 -18.63
CA ASN A 475 12.53 7.37 -18.81
C ASN A 475 12.42 8.43 -17.69
N ILE A 476 11.20 8.72 -17.19
CA ILE A 476 11.02 9.59 -16.03
C ILE A 476 11.61 8.93 -14.78
N PHE A 477 11.36 7.64 -14.55
CA PHE A 477 11.95 6.87 -13.45
C PHE A 477 13.48 6.89 -13.50
N TRP A 478 14.08 6.64 -14.65
CA TRP A 478 15.54 6.67 -14.81
C TRP A 478 16.17 8.04 -14.53
N LYS A 479 15.48 9.13 -14.79
CA LYS A 479 15.95 10.49 -14.41
C LYS A 479 16.12 10.64 -12.90
N PHE A 480 15.25 9.99 -12.11
CA PHE A 480 15.27 10.08 -10.67
C PHE A 480 16.13 9.00 -10.01
N TYR A 481 16.04 7.77 -10.49
CA TYR A 481 16.57 6.58 -9.82
C TYR A 481 17.73 5.90 -10.53
N GLY A 482 17.98 6.23 -11.81
CA GLY A 482 18.97 5.56 -12.64
C GLY A 482 18.50 4.20 -13.18
N GLU A 483 19.23 3.66 -14.14
CA GLU A 483 18.97 2.34 -14.73
C GLU A 483 19.30 1.21 -13.74
N GLU A 484 20.19 1.47 -12.81
CA GLU A 484 20.61 0.53 -11.76
C GLU A 484 19.48 0.13 -10.83
N CYS A 485 18.41 0.94 -10.72
CA CYS A 485 17.23 0.65 -9.91
C CYS A 485 16.12 -0.09 -10.68
N ASP A 486 16.30 -0.40 -11.95
CA ASP A 486 15.29 -1.09 -12.78
C ASP A 486 14.82 -2.42 -12.17
N HIS A 487 15.73 -3.17 -11.55
CA HIS A 487 15.45 -4.48 -10.95
C HIS A 487 14.46 -4.44 -9.78
N LEU A 488 14.21 -3.24 -9.21
CA LEU A 488 13.23 -3.05 -8.15
C LEU A 488 11.78 -3.22 -8.65
N ILE A 489 11.53 -3.00 -9.95
CA ILE A 489 10.25 -3.26 -10.57
C ILE A 489 10.31 -4.68 -11.17
N THR A 490 9.94 -5.67 -10.38
CA THR A 490 10.17 -7.08 -10.74
C THR A 490 9.39 -7.53 -11.97
N GLU A 491 8.21 -6.99 -12.18
CA GLU A 491 7.38 -7.21 -13.38
C GLU A 491 6.48 -6.00 -13.64
N ILE A 492 5.95 -5.88 -14.85
CA ILE A 492 4.87 -4.96 -15.20
C ILE A 492 3.53 -5.67 -14.97
N TRP A 493 2.60 -4.99 -14.30
CA TRP A 493 1.26 -5.53 -14.08
C TRP A 493 0.55 -5.79 -15.40
N ARG A 494 0.14 -7.04 -15.64
CA ARG A 494 -0.63 -7.43 -16.82
C ARG A 494 -1.67 -8.48 -16.44
N PRO A 495 -2.88 -8.43 -17.07
CA PRO A 495 -3.88 -9.47 -16.86
C PRO A 495 -3.41 -10.79 -17.49
N LYS A 496 -3.73 -11.92 -16.83
CA LYS A 496 -3.54 -13.27 -17.37
C LYS A 496 -4.73 -13.71 -18.25
N TRP A 497 -4.56 -14.81 -18.95
CA TRP A 497 -5.61 -15.51 -19.71
C TRP A 497 -6.38 -14.60 -20.68
N THR A 498 -5.73 -13.59 -21.22
CA THR A 498 -6.27 -12.66 -22.22
C THR A 498 -5.23 -12.30 -23.26
N LYS A 499 -5.68 -11.98 -24.47
CA LYS A 499 -4.82 -11.45 -25.54
C LYS A 499 -4.58 -9.94 -25.38
N VAL A 500 -5.35 -9.29 -24.54
CA VAL A 500 -5.23 -7.85 -24.25
C VAL A 500 -4.02 -7.65 -23.33
N ARG A 501 -3.06 -6.85 -23.77
CA ARG A 501 -1.87 -6.50 -23.00
C ARG A 501 -2.02 -5.21 -22.22
N ASP A 502 -2.96 -4.36 -22.63
CA ASP A 502 -3.32 -3.16 -21.87
C ASP A 502 -4.12 -3.56 -20.63
N PRO A 503 -3.75 -3.08 -19.45
CA PRO A 503 -4.45 -3.41 -18.20
C PRO A 503 -5.81 -2.73 -18.04
N SER A 504 -6.25 -1.91 -19.01
CA SER A 504 -7.56 -1.24 -18.96
C SER A 504 -8.70 -2.26 -18.87
N ALA A 505 -9.54 -2.13 -17.84
CA ALA A 505 -10.71 -2.98 -17.63
C ALA A 505 -11.72 -2.89 -18.80
N ARG A 506 -11.82 -1.72 -19.43
CA ARG A 506 -12.68 -1.45 -20.59
C ARG A 506 -12.43 -2.40 -21.76
N LEU A 507 -11.16 -2.65 -22.08
CA LEU A 507 -10.78 -3.53 -23.18
C LEU A 507 -11.04 -5.02 -22.88
N LEU A 508 -11.23 -5.40 -21.63
CA LEU A 508 -11.61 -6.76 -21.21
C LEU A 508 -13.12 -6.99 -21.39
N ILE A 509 -13.93 -5.94 -21.22
CA ILE A 509 -15.41 -6.00 -21.33
C ILE A 509 -15.87 -6.10 -22.79
N GLU A 510 -15.26 -5.36 -23.72
CA GLU A 510 -15.66 -5.32 -25.13
C GLU A 510 -15.60 -6.67 -25.86
N LYS A 511 -14.93 -7.68 -25.30
CA LYS A 511 -14.81 -9.03 -25.88
C LYS A 511 -15.83 -10.05 -25.37
N ASN A 512 -16.58 -9.75 -24.34
CA ASN A 512 -17.58 -10.66 -23.78
C ASN A 512 -19.00 -10.44 -24.38
N HIS A 513 -19.14 -9.51 -25.35
CA HIS A 513 -20.39 -9.22 -26.04
C HIS A 513 -20.41 -9.69 -27.52
N THR A 514 -19.42 -10.50 -27.92
CA THR A 514 -19.41 -11.23 -29.21
C THR A 514 -19.36 -12.74 -28.94
#